data_69225d60bb6bf552b8b50dc60dcb6c98
#
_entry.id   69225d60bb6bf552b8b50dc60dcb6c98
#
_cell.length_a   1.000
_cell.length_b   1.000
_cell.length_c   1.000
_cell.angle_alpha   90.00
_cell.angle_beta   90.00
_cell.angle_gamma   90.00
#
_symmetry.space_group_name_H-M   'P 1'
#
loop_
_entity.id
_entity.type
_entity.pdbx_description
1 polymer ?
#
loop_
_entity_poly.entity_id
_entity_poly.type
_entity_poly.pdbx_seq_one_letter_code
_entity_poly.pdbx_strand_id
1 'polypeptide(L)'
;MSTADPSTPHAGPSSAPSGPEHDATATAHTAHTPHASGPTPSPAQVSPVSWIYLAVCAVLVSLNLRTLYSSLSAILPEVTAATGLSGASVTVLTTVPVTLLGVFAPLAPVLARRIGAWQVLFVAMLLLTVGMLIRALPPFGSAPLATLLTGTVISGLAIALSNVVLPSIVKQDFRNHIGLMSGLYTTCVAGSAAFGAALTFPALELSGSWNIALGLWALPALAVAGLLIPVILRHRSRAHLATSTSGRSPMTSAIAWQITVMMVFQSMMSFPIFAWLAPILRERGMDGTAAGLVIALNVLLQMSGSLVAPILAVRIRSQSLLNASMALLTGIGWVLCIIGPLEGVWVWAALLGLGQGSLTALALTMISLRSHSTHMALRVSGMMQGLGYGLGSAGTLLVGQILTATGDVTPVATLFAATSLACAVFGWLAGRPRLIQE
;
A
#
# COMPACT_ATOMS: atom_id res chain seq x y z
N MET A 1 -18.22 -53.03 -49.37
CA MET A 1 -17.36 -54.24 -49.26
C MET A 1 -16.86 -54.21 -47.81
N SER A 2 -17.57 -54.98 -47.06
CA SER A 2 -17.25 -56.36 -46.57
C SER A 2 -16.18 -56.27 -45.49
N THR A 3 -16.32 -56.67 -44.36
CA THR A 3 -16.93 -57.63 -43.42
C THR A 3 -15.92 -57.67 -42.26
N ALA A 4 -16.17 -57.80 -41.08
CA ALA A 4 -16.98 -58.52 -40.16
C ALA A 4 -16.16 -58.64 -38.85
N ASP A 5 -16.80 -58.47 -37.76
CA ASP A 5 -16.61 -59.03 -36.42
C ASP A 5 -16.68 -60.58 -36.50
N PRO A 6 -16.39 -61.45 -35.55
CA PRO A 6 -16.55 -61.27 -34.07
C PRO A 6 -15.61 -62.15 -33.18
N SER A 7 -15.73 -62.07 -31.89
CA SER A 7 -16.05 -63.14 -30.95
C SER A 7 -15.25 -63.22 -29.64
N THR A 8 -15.97 -62.99 -28.57
CA THR A 8 -15.76 -63.62 -27.25
C THR A 8 -16.05 -65.13 -27.31
N PRO A 9 -15.91 -66.03 -26.27
CA PRO A 9 -15.82 -65.80 -24.79
C PRO A 9 -15.00 -66.85 -24.01
N HIS A 10 -15.05 -66.88 -22.69
CA HIS A 10 -15.18 -67.95 -21.69
C HIS A 10 -14.35 -67.70 -20.44
N ALA A 11 -14.93 -67.48 -19.31
CA ALA A 11 -15.60 -68.27 -18.26
C ALA A 11 -14.66 -69.16 -17.43
N GLY A 12 -14.46 -68.83 -16.21
CA GLY A 12 -14.42 -69.35 -14.89
C GLY A 12 -14.02 -70.85 -14.68
N PRO A 13 -14.12 -71.43 -13.47
CA PRO A 13 -14.04 -70.93 -12.08
C PRO A 13 -13.21 -71.91 -11.17
N SER A 14 -13.31 -71.72 -9.80
CA SER A 14 -13.13 -72.78 -8.76
C SER A 14 -11.68 -73.03 -8.31
N SER A 15 -11.28 -73.05 -7.03
CA SER A 15 -11.82 -73.75 -5.85
C SER A 15 -10.93 -73.45 -4.64
N ALA A 16 -11.53 -73.41 -3.49
CA ALA A 16 -10.85 -73.63 -2.22
C ALA A 16 -10.65 -75.13 -1.99
N PRO A 17 -9.76 -75.56 -1.06
CA PRO A 17 -10.29 -75.97 0.25
C PRO A 17 -9.32 -75.83 1.46
N SER A 18 -9.97 -75.78 2.64
CA SER A 18 -9.74 -76.46 3.92
C SER A 18 -8.41 -76.37 4.66
N GLY A 19 -8.54 -76.03 5.93
CA GLY A 19 -7.53 -76.12 6.98
C GLY A 19 -7.17 -77.55 7.45
N PRO A 20 -6.38 -77.75 8.48
CA PRO A 20 -6.96 -77.89 9.83
C PRO A 20 -6.13 -77.39 11.04
N GLU A 21 -6.81 -77.30 12.13
CA GLU A 21 -6.61 -77.30 13.55
C GLU A 21 -5.27 -77.77 14.19
N HIS A 22 -5.17 -77.30 15.45
CA HIS A 22 -4.35 -77.71 16.61
C HIS A 22 -3.09 -76.87 16.88
N ASP A 23 -2.76 -76.38 18.03
CA ASP A 23 -3.08 -76.81 19.38
C ASP A 23 -2.79 -75.71 20.42
N ALA A 24 -3.42 -75.78 21.56
CA ALA A 24 -3.35 -74.91 22.69
C ALA A 24 -2.06 -75.04 23.51
N THR A 25 -1.49 -73.97 23.98
CA THR A 25 -0.83 -73.96 25.28
C THR A 25 -0.98 -72.61 25.97
N ALA A 26 -1.59 -72.65 27.13
CA ALA A 26 -1.80 -71.55 28.04
C ALA A 26 -0.50 -71.12 28.72
N THR A 27 -0.29 -69.82 28.87
CA THR A 27 0.49 -69.28 29.99
C THR A 27 0.10 -67.85 30.31
N ALA A 28 -0.40 -67.76 31.58
CA ALA A 28 -0.26 -66.70 32.56
C ALA A 28 -0.65 -65.24 32.22
N HIS A 29 -1.78 -64.85 32.78
CA HIS A 29 -2.19 -63.48 33.10
C HIS A 29 -1.12 -62.75 33.93
N THR A 30 -0.69 -61.57 33.42
CA THR A 30 -0.29 -60.45 34.23
C THR A 30 -1.19 -59.28 33.90
N ALA A 31 -2.03 -58.97 34.88
CA ALA A 31 -2.92 -57.83 34.85
C ALA A 31 -2.11 -56.53 34.85
N HIS A 32 -2.02 -55.83 33.73
CA HIS A 32 -1.64 -54.41 33.68
C HIS A 32 -2.85 -53.59 34.03
N THR A 33 -2.87 -53.01 35.22
CA THR A 33 -3.75 -51.90 35.60
C THR A 33 -3.55 -50.73 34.59
N PRO A 34 -4.61 -50.18 33.99
CA PRO A 34 -4.48 -48.98 33.19
C PRO A 34 -4.19 -47.79 34.13
N HIS A 35 -2.98 -47.25 34.05
CA HIS A 35 -2.72 -45.93 34.60
C HIS A 35 -3.71 -44.93 33.94
N ALA A 36 -4.58 -44.39 34.76
CA ALA A 36 -5.41 -43.26 34.44
C ALA A 36 -4.47 -42.09 34.08
N SER A 37 -4.25 -41.87 32.79
CA SER A 37 -3.67 -40.65 32.26
C SER A 37 -4.67 -39.54 32.58
N GLY A 38 -4.34 -38.71 33.57
CA GLY A 38 -5.07 -37.47 33.83
C GLY A 38 -5.19 -36.63 32.55
N PRO A 39 -6.20 -35.78 32.44
CA PRO A 39 -6.40 -34.97 31.25
C PRO A 39 -5.13 -34.12 31.02
N THR A 40 -4.42 -34.39 29.94
CA THR A 40 -3.37 -33.48 29.42
C THR A 40 -4.01 -32.11 29.33
N PRO A 41 -3.43 -31.05 29.93
CA PRO A 41 -3.97 -29.70 29.81
C PRO A 41 -4.00 -29.35 28.33
N SER A 42 -5.21 -29.19 27.80
CA SER A 42 -5.43 -28.67 26.45
C SER A 42 -4.67 -27.36 26.32
N PRO A 43 -3.81 -27.17 25.31
CA PRO A 43 -3.13 -25.91 25.13
C PRO A 43 -4.21 -24.82 25.07
N ALA A 44 -4.12 -23.85 25.97
CA ALA A 44 -5.06 -22.76 26.10
C ALA A 44 -5.36 -22.23 24.69
N GLN A 45 -6.58 -22.42 24.23
CA GLN A 45 -7.06 -21.91 22.94
C GLN A 45 -7.08 -20.39 23.06
N VAL A 46 -5.98 -19.75 22.67
CA VAL A 46 -5.93 -18.30 22.53
C VAL A 46 -6.96 -17.94 21.46
N SER A 47 -8.09 -17.39 21.89
CA SER A 47 -9.17 -16.98 21.00
C SER A 47 -8.60 -16.12 19.85
N PRO A 48 -8.98 -16.40 18.60
CA PRO A 48 -8.46 -15.64 17.46
C PRO A 48 -8.82 -14.15 17.63
N VAL A 49 -7.88 -13.27 17.31
CA VAL A 49 -8.18 -11.83 17.26
C VAL A 49 -9.29 -11.62 16.23
N SER A 50 -10.36 -10.92 16.62
CA SER A 50 -11.47 -10.63 15.71
C SER A 50 -10.95 -9.96 14.44
N TRP A 51 -11.46 -10.38 13.29
CA TRP A 51 -11.12 -9.77 12.00
C TRP A 51 -11.44 -8.26 11.98
N ILE A 52 -12.49 -7.83 12.71
CA ILE A 52 -12.86 -6.42 12.86
C ILE A 52 -11.75 -5.65 13.58
N TYR A 53 -11.17 -6.21 14.64
CA TYR A 53 -10.06 -5.58 15.35
C TYR A 53 -8.83 -5.43 14.46
N LEU A 54 -8.49 -6.46 13.67
CA LEU A 54 -7.41 -6.39 12.70
C LEU A 54 -7.68 -5.32 11.63
N ALA A 55 -8.93 -5.22 11.16
CA ALA A 55 -9.35 -4.19 10.21
C ALA A 55 -9.19 -2.78 10.78
N VAL A 56 -9.64 -2.56 12.02
CA VAL A 56 -9.47 -1.29 12.73
C VAL A 56 -7.98 -0.95 12.87
N CYS A 57 -7.14 -1.90 13.27
CA CYS A 57 -5.69 -1.68 13.35
C CYS A 57 -5.09 -1.29 11.98
N ALA A 58 -5.44 -1.99 10.90
CA ALA A 58 -4.94 -1.68 9.55
C ALA A 58 -5.38 -0.28 9.07
N VAL A 59 -6.63 0.09 9.34
CA VAL A 59 -7.19 1.42 9.03
C VAL A 59 -6.47 2.51 9.82
N LEU A 60 -6.29 2.31 11.13
CA LEU A 60 -5.60 3.29 11.99
C LEU A 60 -4.12 3.45 11.63
N VAL A 61 -3.42 2.36 11.27
CA VAL A 61 -2.07 2.46 10.68
C VAL A 61 -2.11 3.35 9.44
N SER A 62 -3.05 3.11 8.54
CA SER A 62 -3.17 3.84 7.27
C SER A 62 -3.39 5.34 7.46
N LEU A 63 -4.12 5.73 8.51
CA LEU A 63 -4.37 7.15 8.87
C LEU A 63 -3.10 7.88 9.35
N ASN A 64 -2.00 7.19 9.60
CA ASN A 64 -0.73 7.80 9.99
C ASN A 64 0.26 7.99 8.82
N LEU A 65 -0.02 7.42 7.63
CA LEU A 65 1.02 7.26 6.60
C LEU A 65 1.30 8.51 5.76
N ARG A 66 0.42 9.52 5.79
CA ARG A 66 0.63 10.77 5.05
C ARG A 66 0.71 12.02 5.92
N THR A 67 0.49 11.89 7.21
CA THR A 67 0.57 13.02 8.18
C THR A 67 1.96 13.65 8.21
N LEU A 68 3.03 12.86 8.01
CA LEU A 68 4.42 13.35 7.91
C LEU A 68 4.58 14.47 6.87
N TYR A 69 3.98 14.28 5.70
CA TYR A 69 4.11 15.19 4.56
C TYR A 69 3.25 16.43 4.74
N SER A 70 1.96 16.19 5.00
CA SER A 70 0.95 17.22 5.02
C SER A 70 1.04 18.14 6.24
N SER A 71 1.48 17.62 7.39
CA SER A 71 1.67 18.45 8.58
C SER A 71 2.76 19.51 8.40
N LEU A 72 3.91 19.12 7.82
CA LEU A 72 4.98 20.07 7.55
C LEU A 72 4.56 21.09 6.49
N SER A 73 3.94 20.62 5.40
CA SER A 73 3.52 21.52 4.32
C SER A 73 2.51 22.58 4.79
N ALA A 74 1.67 22.25 5.77
CA ALA A 74 0.66 23.15 6.29
C ALA A 74 1.24 24.35 7.08
N ILE A 75 2.41 24.18 7.68
CA ILE A 75 3.08 25.22 8.50
C ILE A 75 4.52 25.49 8.02
N LEU A 76 4.80 25.21 6.75
CA LEU A 76 6.14 25.35 6.18
C LEU A 76 6.66 26.79 6.21
N PRO A 77 5.85 27.84 5.92
CA PRO A 77 6.28 29.23 6.06
C PRO A 77 6.74 29.57 7.48
N GLU A 78 6.01 29.15 8.49
CA GLU A 78 6.28 29.41 9.89
C GLU A 78 7.55 28.67 10.36
N VAL A 79 7.71 27.40 9.95
CA VAL A 79 8.93 26.63 10.21
C VAL A 79 10.14 27.30 9.54
N THR A 80 10.00 27.75 8.30
CA THR A 80 11.08 28.42 7.56
C THR A 80 11.45 29.74 8.21
N ALA A 81 10.47 30.55 8.63
CA ALA A 81 10.70 31.81 9.34
C ALA A 81 11.40 31.59 10.68
N ALA A 82 10.99 30.57 11.45
CA ALA A 82 11.53 30.27 12.75
C ALA A 82 12.96 29.63 12.69
N THR A 83 13.27 28.91 11.61
CA THR A 83 14.52 28.15 11.50
C THR A 83 15.57 28.78 10.57
N GLY A 84 15.17 29.77 9.77
CA GLY A 84 16.06 30.41 8.78
C GLY A 84 16.50 29.47 7.63
N LEU A 85 15.72 28.42 7.33
CA LEU A 85 16.04 27.46 6.27
C LEU A 85 16.08 28.12 4.89
N SER A 86 17.13 27.83 4.11
CA SER A 86 17.22 28.29 2.72
C SER A 86 16.21 27.56 1.83
N GLY A 87 15.86 28.15 0.67
CA GLY A 87 14.97 27.50 -0.31
C GLY A 87 15.47 26.11 -0.75
N ALA A 88 16.80 25.93 -0.89
CA ALA A 88 17.38 24.62 -1.17
C ALA A 88 17.10 23.61 -0.05
N SER A 89 17.23 24.02 1.22
CA SER A 89 16.94 23.18 2.38
C SER A 89 15.44 22.79 2.44
N VAL A 90 14.56 23.71 2.13
CA VAL A 90 13.11 23.45 2.03
C VAL A 90 12.81 22.43 0.93
N THR A 91 13.41 22.58 -0.25
CA THR A 91 13.27 21.63 -1.35
C THR A 91 13.72 20.22 -0.97
N VAL A 92 14.87 20.11 -0.30
CA VAL A 92 15.34 18.81 0.22
C VAL A 92 14.36 18.23 1.22
N LEU A 93 13.90 19.02 2.18
CA LEU A 93 13.00 18.57 3.25
C LEU A 93 11.64 18.10 2.73
N THR A 94 11.15 18.67 1.66
CA THR A 94 9.87 18.28 1.04
C THR A 94 10.00 17.13 0.03
N THR A 95 11.17 16.96 -0.60
CA THR A 95 11.40 15.93 -1.63
C THR A 95 11.87 14.60 -1.01
N VAL A 96 12.75 14.65 -0.02
CA VAL A 96 13.34 13.48 0.62
C VAL A 96 12.29 12.45 1.08
N PRO A 97 11.19 12.82 1.74
CA PRO A 97 10.20 11.85 2.19
C PRO A 97 9.64 10.95 1.09
N VAL A 98 9.37 11.51 -0.09
CA VAL A 98 8.85 10.75 -1.25
C VAL A 98 9.91 9.78 -1.79
N THR A 99 11.16 10.24 -1.88
CA THR A 99 12.29 9.42 -2.31
C THR A 99 12.50 8.22 -1.38
N LEU A 100 12.36 8.44 -0.06
CA LEU A 100 12.54 7.40 0.95
C LEU A 100 11.51 6.27 0.81
N LEU A 101 10.30 6.55 0.30
CA LEU A 101 9.31 5.49 0.01
C LEU A 101 9.87 4.48 -1.00
N GLY A 102 10.54 4.95 -2.03
CA GLY A 102 11.17 4.08 -3.03
C GLY A 102 12.40 3.35 -2.48
N VAL A 103 13.29 4.08 -1.78
CA VAL A 103 14.58 3.56 -1.27
C VAL A 103 14.36 2.47 -0.23
N PHE A 104 13.44 2.66 0.71
CA PHE A 104 13.21 1.72 1.81
C PHE A 104 12.18 0.62 1.52
N ALA A 105 11.42 0.72 0.43
CA ALA A 105 10.43 -0.31 0.07
C ALA A 105 11.01 -1.73 -0.01
N PRO A 106 12.20 -1.98 -0.58
CA PRO A 106 12.78 -3.33 -0.66
C PRO A 106 13.13 -3.94 0.70
N LEU A 107 13.28 -3.12 1.75
CA LEU A 107 13.60 -3.59 3.10
C LEU A 107 12.42 -4.28 3.78
N ALA A 108 11.20 -3.87 3.46
CA ALA A 108 9.98 -4.36 4.09
C ALA A 108 9.76 -5.89 3.89
N PRO A 109 9.93 -6.48 2.69
CA PRO A 109 9.82 -7.92 2.52
C PRO A 109 10.87 -8.71 3.31
N VAL A 110 12.08 -8.17 3.44
CA VAL A 110 13.15 -8.82 4.20
C VAL A 110 12.80 -8.86 5.69
N LEU A 111 12.36 -7.72 6.21
CA LEU A 111 12.01 -7.60 7.63
C LEU A 111 10.76 -8.40 7.98
N ALA A 112 9.71 -8.35 7.13
CA ALA A 112 8.47 -9.08 7.36
C ALA A 112 8.66 -10.61 7.34
N ARG A 113 9.63 -11.12 6.57
CA ARG A 113 10.00 -12.54 6.61
C ARG A 113 10.68 -12.95 7.91
N ARG A 114 11.45 -12.04 8.54
CA ARG A 114 12.20 -12.34 9.77
C ARG A 114 11.31 -12.25 11.01
N ILE A 115 10.48 -11.23 11.10
CA ILE A 115 9.71 -10.94 12.32
C ILE A 115 8.20 -11.04 12.14
N GLY A 116 7.68 -11.11 10.90
CA GLY A 116 6.24 -11.13 10.60
C GLY A 116 5.68 -9.78 10.19
N ALA A 117 4.57 -9.79 9.43
CA ALA A 117 3.99 -8.58 8.82
C ALA A 117 3.42 -7.60 9.88
N TRP A 118 2.68 -8.09 10.86
CA TRP A 118 2.11 -7.28 11.93
C TRP A 118 3.19 -6.70 12.86
N GLN A 119 4.25 -7.47 13.11
CA GLN A 119 5.40 -7.01 13.89
C GLN A 119 6.14 -5.88 13.17
N VAL A 120 6.24 -5.94 11.84
CA VAL A 120 6.79 -4.82 11.04
C VAL A 120 5.94 -3.58 11.20
N LEU A 121 4.60 -3.68 11.15
CA LEU A 121 3.72 -2.51 11.38
C LEU A 121 3.89 -1.94 12.78
N PHE A 122 4.02 -2.78 13.79
CA PHE A 122 4.28 -2.33 15.17
C PHE A 122 5.60 -1.55 15.28
N VAL A 123 6.69 -2.13 14.77
CA VAL A 123 8.00 -1.45 14.74
C VAL A 123 7.94 -0.16 13.92
N ALA A 124 7.23 -0.17 12.80
CA ALA A 124 7.04 1.01 11.98
C ALA A 124 6.28 2.13 12.71
N MET A 125 5.24 1.81 13.46
CA MET A 125 4.52 2.83 14.26
C MET A 125 5.39 3.41 15.38
N LEU A 126 6.23 2.60 16.02
CA LEU A 126 7.23 3.09 16.99
C LEU A 126 8.28 3.99 16.32
N LEU A 127 8.82 3.57 15.17
CA LEU A 127 9.77 4.40 14.40
C LEU A 127 9.13 5.70 13.94
N LEU A 128 7.86 5.67 13.50
CA LEU A 128 7.12 6.87 13.14
C LEU A 128 6.97 7.81 14.33
N THR A 129 6.60 7.28 15.50
CA THR A 129 6.53 8.05 16.75
C THR A 129 7.86 8.72 17.07
N VAL A 130 8.95 7.95 17.07
CA VAL A 130 10.30 8.47 17.36
C VAL A 130 10.72 9.52 16.33
N GLY A 131 10.50 9.27 15.04
CA GLY A 131 10.82 10.21 13.99
C GLY A 131 10.04 11.53 14.09
N MET A 132 8.74 11.47 14.43
CA MET A 132 7.91 12.65 14.66
C MET A 132 8.37 13.44 15.89
N LEU A 133 8.74 12.76 16.98
CA LEU A 133 9.28 13.40 18.19
C LEU A 133 10.64 14.07 17.91
N ILE A 134 11.53 13.41 17.15
CA ILE A 134 12.82 14.02 16.78
C ILE A 134 12.59 15.31 15.98
N ARG A 135 11.63 15.32 15.03
CA ARG A 135 11.27 16.54 14.28
C ARG A 135 10.74 17.66 15.16
N ALA A 136 10.16 17.32 16.30
CA ALA A 136 9.63 18.25 17.28
C ALA A 136 10.67 18.76 18.29
N LEU A 137 11.89 18.19 18.27
CA LEU A 137 12.95 18.68 19.17
C LEU A 137 13.42 20.07 18.74
N PRO A 138 13.86 20.89 19.70
CA PRO A 138 14.62 22.09 19.38
C PRO A 138 15.81 21.74 18.47
N PRO A 139 16.17 22.65 17.56
CA PRO A 139 17.32 22.41 16.69
C PRO A 139 18.58 22.01 17.46
N PHE A 140 19.27 20.95 17.03
CA PHE A 140 20.58 20.61 17.59
C PHE A 140 21.61 21.68 17.22
N GLY A 141 21.90 22.58 18.16
CA GLY A 141 22.80 23.71 17.94
C GLY A 141 22.36 24.61 16.78
N SER A 142 23.24 24.90 15.84
CA SER A 142 22.97 25.76 14.66
C SER A 142 22.44 25.00 13.43
N ALA A 143 21.99 23.73 13.56
CA ALA A 143 21.62 22.88 12.44
C ALA A 143 20.16 22.42 12.45
N PRO A 144 19.16 23.30 12.28
CA PRO A 144 17.74 22.95 12.30
C PRO A 144 17.38 21.95 11.19
N LEU A 145 18.02 22.03 10.03
CA LEU A 145 17.82 21.10 8.93
C LEU A 145 18.19 19.65 9.31
N ALA A 146 19.26 19.44 10.07
CA ALA A 146 19.69 18.10 10.47
C ALA A 146 18.67 17.41 11.36
N THR A 147 18.07 18.12 12.33
CA THR A 147 17.04 17.60 13.22
C THR A 147 15.77 17.20 12.43
N LEU A 148 15.31 18.13 11.57
CA LEU A 148 14.13 17.90 10.74
C LEU A 148 14.34 16.74 9.74
N LEU A 149 15.51 16.67 9.09
CA LEU A 149 15.86 15.58 8.16
C LEU A 149 16.00 14.24 8.87
N THR A 150 16.66 14.18 10.02
CA THR A 150 16.81 12.93 10.77
C THR A 150 15.45 12.34 11.14
N GLY A 151 14.58 13.15 11.73
CA GLY A 151 13.22 12.70 12.05
C GLY A 151 12.42 12.32 10.79
N THR A 152 12.61 13.05 9.70
CA THR A 152 11.97 12.75 8.41
C THR A 152 12.46 11.43 7.81
N VAL A 153 13.75 11.12 7.89
CA VAL A 153 14.30 9.84 7.38
C VAL A 153 13.76 8.66 8.18
N ILE A 154 13.73 8.77 9.51
CA ILE A 154 13.20 7.71 10.38
C ILE A 154 11.70 7.50 10.13
N SER A 155 10.93 8.59 10.05
CA SER A 155 9.49 8.52 9.73
C SER A 155 9.25 7.99 8.31
N GLY A 156 10.06 8.40 7.33
CA GLY A 156 9.98 7.93 5.95
C GLY A 156 10.25 6.43 5.83
N LEU A 157 11.23 5.90 6.57
CA LEU A 157 11.46 4.45 6.68
C LEU A 157 10.20 3.75 7.24
N ALA A 158 9.64 4.25 8.33
CA ALA A 158 8.44 3.69 8.94
C ALA A 158 7.25 3.63 7.96
N ILE A 159 7.03 4.70 7.23
CA ILE A 159 5.96 4.82 6.24
C ILE A 159 6.21 3.86 5.06
N ALA A 160 7.44 3.77 4.56
CA ALA A 160 7.80 2.85 3.48
C ALA A 160 7.53 1.39 3.86
N LEU A 161 7.94 0.97 5.07
CA LEU A 161 7.68 -0.36 5.59
C LEU A 161 6.19 -0.65 5.68
N SER A 162 5.41 0.28 6.23
CA SER A 162 3.96 0.11 6.40
C SER A 162 3.22 0.01 5.06
N ASN A 163 3.54 0.88 4.11
CA ASN A 163 2.92 0.87 2.77
C ASN A 163 3.14 -0.46 2.04
N VAL A 164 4.34 -1.04 2.13
CA VAL A 164 4.68 -2.30 1.45
C VAL A 164 4.01 -3.50 2.12
N VAL A 165 3.88 -3.49 3.44
CA VAL A 165 3.35 -4.62 4.21
C VAL A 165 1.81 -4.67 4.17
N LEU A 166 1.11 -3.54 4.14
CA LEU A 166 -0.35 -3.47 4.17
C LEU A 166 -1.06 -4.34 3.11
N PRO A 167 -0.70 -4.32 1.80
CA PRO A 167 -1.33 -5.20 0.81
C PRO A 167 -1.14 -6.69 1.10
N SER A 168 -0.01 -7.07 1.71
CA SER A 168 0.24 -8.47 2.08
C SER A 168 -0.63 -8.91 3.26
N ILE A 169 -0.87 -8.04 4.23
CA ILE A 169 -1.81 -8.26 5.34
C ILE A 169 -3.23 -8.40 4.81
N VAL A 170 -3.65 -7.53 3.88
CA VAL A 170 -4.96 -7.64 3.23
C VAL A 170 -5.11 -9.00 2.55
N LYS A 171 -4.09 -9.47 1.86
CA LYS A 171 -4.05 -10.79 1.23
C LYS A 171 -4.10 -11.95 2.25
N GLN A 172 -3.44 -11.80 3.38
CA GLN A 172 -3.30 -12.84 4.40
C GLN A 172 -4.56 -12.97 5.27
N ASP A 173 -5.01 -11.87 5.84
CA ASP A 173 -5.98 -11.87 6.94
C ASP A 173 -7.40 -11.47 6.49
N PHE A 174 -7.55 -10.89 5.29
CA PHE A 174 -8.83 -10.40 4.74
C PHE A 174 -9.20 -11.02 3.39
N ARG A 175 -8.91 -12.31 3.19
CA ARG A 175 -9.12 -13.01 1.90
C ARG A 175 -10.53 -12.85 1.35
N ASN A 176 -11.55 -12.86 2.22
CA ASN A 176 -12.95 -12.72 1.82
C ASN A 176 -13.39 -11.26 1.64
N HIS A 177 -12.56 -10.29 2.03
CA HIS A 177 -12.87 -8.86 2.03
C HIS A 177 -11.77 -8.01 1.37
N ILE A 178 -11.00 -8.60 0.44
CA ILE A 178 -9.84 -7.93 -0.20
C ILE A 178 -10.22 -6.57 -0.78
N GLY A 179 -11.34 -6.48 -1.53
CA GLY A 179 -11.77 -5.23 -2.15
C GLY A 179 -12.12 -4.15 -1.14
N LEU A 180 -12.92 -4.51 -0.12
CA LEU A 180 -13.31 -3.58 0.94
C LEU A 180 -12.08 -3.09 1.73
N MET A 181 -11.22 -4.01 2.16
CA MET A 181 -10.03 -3.67 2.95
C MET A 181 -9.01 -2.87 2.15
N SER A 182 -8.81 -3.20 0.86
CA SER A 182 -7.97 -2.42 -0.03
C SER A 182 -8.52 -1.00 -0.21
N GLY A 183 -9.83 -0.87 -0.43
CA GLY A 183 -10.50 0.42 -0.52
C GLY A 183 -10.38 1.23 0.77
N LEU A 184 -10.67 0.64 1.92
CA LEU A 184 -10.62 1.31 3.22
C LEU A 184 -9.21 1.83 3.53
N TYR A 185 -8.18 0.96 3.46
CA TYR A 185 -6.85 1.41 3.81
C TYR A 185 -6.31 2.48 2.83
N THR A 186 -6.56 2.34 1.52
CA THR A 186 -6.11 3.35 0.54
C THR A 186 -6.83 4.69 0.71
N THR A 187 -8.12 4.66 1.01
CA THR A 187 -8.90 5.86 1.35
C THR A 187 -8.37 6.52 2.62
N CYS A 188 -8.06 5.74 3.65
CA CYS A 188 -7.50 6.26 4.90
C CYS A 188 -6.08 6.82 4.72
N VAL A 189 -5.27 6.22 3.84
CA VAL A 189 -3.97 6.81 3.45
C VAL A 189 -4.16 8.17 2.78
N ALA A 190 -5.11 8.32 1.86
CA ALA A 190 -5.42 9.61 1.25
C ALA A 190 -5.98 10.61 2.27
N GLY A 191 -6.93 10.18 3.10
CA GLY A 191 -7.54 10.99 4.16
C GLY A 191 -6.55 11.46 5.22
N SER A 192 -5.51 10.67 5.52
CA SER A 192 -4.47 11.06 6.49
C SER A 192 -3.71 12.32 6.07
N ALA A 193 -3.59 12.58 4.76
CA ALA A 193 -3.04 13.84 4.26
C ALA A 193 -3.95 15.03 4.56
N ALA A 194 -5.25 14.85 4.39
CA ALA A 194 -6.23 15.89 4.70
C ALA A 194 -6.26 16.23 6.20
N PHE A 195 -6.24 15.21 7.08
CA PHE A 195 -6.15 15.41 8.52
C PHE A 195 -4.86 16.13 8.92
N GLY A 196 -3.70 15.72 8.37
CA GLY A 196 -2.43 16.37 8.63
C GLY A 196 -2.43 17.85 8.23
N ALA A 197 -2.96 18.18 7.06
CA ALA A 197 -3.05 19.55 6.60
C ALA A 197 -4.05 20.38 7.43
N ALA A 198 -5.24 19.84 7.71
CA ALA A 198 -6.31 20.60 8.38
C ALA A 198 -6.07 20.85 9.86
N LEU A 199 -5.41 19.92 10.57
CA LEU A 199 -5.28 19.99 12.03
C LEU A 199 -3.94 20.58 12.51
N THR A 200 -2.91 20.64 11.65
CA THR A 200 -1.60 21.12 12.08
C THR A 200 -1.56 22.62 12.30
N PHE A 201 -2.20 23.42 11.44
CA PHE A 201 -2.25 24.87 11.60
C PHE A 201 -3.04 25.29 12.86
N PRO A 202 -4.25 24.80 13.14
CA PRO A 202 -4.92 25.02 14.42
C PRO A 202 -4.09 24.58 15.64
N ALA A 203 -3.36 23.45 15.53
CA ALA A 203 -2.46 23.02 16.60
C ALA A 203 -1.30 23.99 16.84
N LEU A 204 -0.79 24.64 15.77
CA LEU A 204 0.19 25.71 15.86
C LEU A 204 -0.39 26.94 16.55
N GLU A 205 -1.58 27.39 16.15
CA GLU A 205 -2.24 28.56 16.77
C GLU A 205 -2.49 28.33 18.27
N LEU A 206 -2.99 27.16 18.66
CA LEU A 206 -3.27 26.82 20.05
C LEU A 206 -2.00 26.66 20.91
N SER A 207 -0.94 26.12 20.36
CA SER A 207 0.31 25.87 21.10
C SER A 207 1.33 26.99 21.02
N GLY A 208 1.20 27.89 20.05
CA GLY A 208 2.19 28.93 19.76
C GLY A 208 3.55 28.42 19.32
N SER A 209 3.67 27.11 19.01
CA SER A 209 4.95 26.46 18.71
C SER A 209 4.83 25.44 17.58
N TRP A 210 5.60 25.65 16.51
CA TRP A 210 5.67 24.70 15.40
C TRP A 210 6.21 23.32 15.81
N ASN A 211 7.10 23.26 16.80
CA ASN A 211 7.63 22.02 17.36
C ASN A 211 6.50 21.17 17.95
N ILE A 212 5.65 21.78 18.79
CA ILE A 212 4.51 21.11 19.42
C ILE A 212 3.52 20.67 18.33
N ALA A 213 3.19 21.55 17.37
CA ALA A 213 2.27 21.24 16.30
C ALA A 213 2.71 20.03 15.46
N LEU A 214 4.02 19.89 15.17
CA LEU A 214 4.57 18.71 14.49
C LEU A 214 4.64 17.49 15.41
N GLY A 215 5.00 17.69 16.69
CA GLY A 215 5.15 16.61 17.67
C GLY A 215 3.84 15.92 18.04
N LEU A 216 2.72 16.64 17.99
CA LEU A 216 1.39 16.08 18.28
C LEU A 216 1.07 14.86 17.40
N TRP A 217 1.61 14.79 16.19
CA TRP A 217 1.41 13.66 15.29
C TRP A 217 2.12 12.36 15.74
N ALA A 218 2.99 12.44 16.75
CA ALA A 218 3.53 11.26 17.40
C ALA A 218 2.46 10.52 18.23
N LEU A 219 1.47 11.20 18.77
CA LEU A 219 0.44 10.62 19.66
C LEU A 219 -0.44 9.59 18.93
N PRO A 220 -1.03 9.86 17.74
CA PRO A 220 -1.77 8.85 17.00
C PRO A 220 -0.93 7.64 16.65
N ALA A 221 0.33 7.83 16.23
CA ALA A 221 1.23 6.73 15.91
C ALA A 221 1.55 5.85 17.13
N LEU A 222 1.80 6.47 18.29
CA LEU A 222 2.03 5.77 19.55
C LEU A 222 0.78 5.00 20.01
N ALA A 223 -0.40 5.63 19.92
CA ALA A 223 -1.66 4.99 20.27
C ALA A 223 -1.91 3.74 19.40
N VAL A 224 -1.65 3.84 18.09
CA VAL A 224 -1.78 2.70 17.17
C VAL A 224 -0.73 1.63 17.47
N ALA A 225 0.50 1.99 17.84
CA ALA A 225 1.49 1.01 18.31
C ALA A 225 0.97 0.24 19.54
N GLY A 226 0.36 0.95 20.51
CA GLY A 226 -0.29 0.31 21.67
C GLY A 226 -1.40 -0.67 21.29
N LEU A 227 -2.27 -0.28 20.33
CA LEU A 227 -3.33 -1.15 19.82
C LEU A 227 -2.80 -2.38 19.06
N LEU A 228 -1.59 -2.34 18.52
CA LEU A 228 -0.98 -3.48 17.84
C LEU A 228 -0.39 -4.51 18.80
N ILE A 229 -0.19 -4.20 20.11
CA ILE A 229 0.38 -5.12 21.09
C ILE A 229 -0.38 -6.46 21.18
N PRO A 230 -1.72 -6.49 21.33
CA PRO A 230 -2.45 -7.76 21.36
C PRO A 230 -2.32 -8.56 20.06
N VAL A 231 -2.19 -7.86 18.92
CA VAL A 231 -2.02 -8.50 17.62
C VAL A 231 -0.68 -9.22 17.54
N ILE A 232 0.42 -8.53 17.87
CA ILE A 232 1.77 -9.11 17.79
C ILE A 232 1.99 -10.26 18.77
N LEU A 233 1.41 -10.17 19.99
CA LEU A 233 1.51 -11.23 20.98
C LEU A 233 0.83 -12.53 20.51
N ARG A 234 -0.32 -12.41 19.81
CA ARG A 234 -1.09 -13.55 19.31
C ARG A 234 -0.60 -14.09 17.96
N HIS A 235 0.01 -13.25 17.10
CA HIS A 235 0.56 -13.67 15.80
C HIS A 235 2.00 -14.20 15.88
N ARG A 236 2.66 -14.09 17.02
CA ARG A 236 4.05 -14.57 17.22
C ARG A 236 4.22 -16.07 16.94
N SER A 237 3.20 -16.88 17.21
CA SER A 237 3.22 -18.33 16.97
C SER A 237 3.12 -18.72 15.48
N ARG A 238 2.64 -17.85 14.60
CA ARG A 238 2.44 -18.18 13.17
C ARG A 238 3.65 -17.82 12.30
N ALA A 239 4.51 -16.93 12.74
CA ALA A 239 5.69 -16.49 11.95
C ALA A 239 6.71 -17.61 11.70
N HIS A 240 6.79 -18.61 12.61
CA HIS A 240 7.74 -19.73 12.51
C HIS A 240 7.33 -20.84 11.53
N LEU A 241 6.09 -20.84 11.01
CA LEU A 241 5.58 -21.92 10.14
C LEU A 241 5.64 -21.59 8.63
N ALA A 242 6.11 -20.42 8.24
CA ALA A 242 6.12 -19.96 6.86
C ALA A 242 7.52 -19.88 6.22
N THR A 243 8.42 -20.79 6.57
CA THR A 243 9.76 -20.87 5.96
C THR A 243 9.80 -21.74 4.69
N SER A 244 8.90 -21.53 3.75
CA SER A 244 9.13 -22.04 2.39
C SER A 244 9.92 -20.98 1.60
N THR A 245 11.21 -21.18 1.49
CA THR A 245 12.17 -20.31 0.81
C THR A 245 12.26 -20.53 -0.71
N SER A 246 11.42 -21.37 -1.29
CA SER A 246 11.51 -21.79 -2.68
C SER A 246 10.41 -21.16 -3.53
N GLY A 247 10.61 -19.94 -3.98
CA GLY A 247 9.75 -19.30 -4.97
C GLY A 247 10.56 -18.46 -5.95
N ARG A 248 10.18 -18.45 -7.24
CA ARG A 248 10.79 -17.60 -8.27
C ARG A 248 10.75 -16.13 -7.87
N SER A 249 11.77 -15.38 -8.28
CA SER A 249 11.80 -13.93 -8.04
C SER A 249 10.64 -13.23 -8.77
N PRO A 250 9.93 -12.27 -8.17
CA PRO A 250 8.93 -11.47 -8.90
C PRO A 250 9.55 -10.76 -10.12
N MET A 251 10.85 -10.50 -10.10
CA MET A 251 11.57 -9.88 -11.22
C MET A 251 11.59 -10.73 -12.50
N THR A 252 11.33 -12.03 -12.40
CA THR A 252 11.22 -12.91 -13.59
C THR A 252 9.80 -12.99 -14.15
N SER A 253 8.82 -12.38 -13.48
CA SER A 253 7.42 -12.43 -13.88
C SER A 253 7.02 -11.19 -14.71
N ALA A 254 6.54 -11.43 -15.93
CA ALA A 254 6.00 -10.36 -16.76
C ALA A 254 4.81 -9.62 -16.11
N ILE A 255 3.97 -10.33 -15.34
CA ILE A 255 2.84 -9.74 -14.65
C ILE A 255 3.32 -8.80 -13.54
N ALA A 256 4.36 -9.19 -12.77
CA ALA A 256 4.94 -8.33 -11.75
C ALA A 256 5.50 -7.05 -12.35
N TRP A 257 6.16 -7.13 -13.52
CA TRP A 257 6.64 -5.97 -14.25
C TRP A 257 5.50 -5.11 -14.79
N GLN A 258 4.43 -5.70 -15.32
CA GLN A 258 3.26 -4.96 -15.80
C GLN A 258 2.61 -4.14 -14.68
N ILE A 259 2.45 -4.71 -13.48
CA ILE A 259 1.94 -4.03 -12.30
C ILE A 259 2.91 -2.93 -11.86
N THR A 260 4.22 -3.19 -11.87
CA THR A 260 5.25 -2.24 -11.48
C THR A 260 5.30 -1.03 -12.42
N VAL A 261 5.29 -1.26 -13.73
CA VAL A 261 5.31 -0.19 -14.74
C VAL A 261 4.01 0.64 -14.71
N MET A 262 2.86 -0.02 -14.53
CA MET A 262 1.60 0.68 -14.25
C MET A 262 1.73 1.60 -13.04
N MET A 263 2.37 1.14 -11.95
CA MET A 263 2.58 1.94 -10.75
C MET A 263 3.55 3.10 -10.98
N VAL A 264 4.59 2.94 -11.81
CA VAL A 264 5.49 4.04 -12.18
C VAL A 264 4.71 5.16 -12.86
N PHE A 265 3.98 4.85 -13.93
CA PHE A 265 3.22 5.85 -14.68
C PHE A 265 2.08 6.47 -13.86
N GLN A 266 1.39 5.66 -13.04
CA GLN A 266 0.38 6.17 -12.11
C GLN A 266 1.00 7.16 -11.11
N SER A 267 2.18 6.86 -10.56
CA SER A 267 2.87 7.75 -9.60
C SER A 267 3.40 9.01 -10.27
N MET A 268 3.85 8.93 -11.54
CA MET A 268 4.23 10.10 -12.34
C MET A 268 3.07 11.08 -12.53
N MET A 269 1.82 10.61 -12.56
CA MET A 269 0.64 11.47 -12.62
C MET A 269 0.15 11.92 -11.24
N SER A 270 0.45 11.16 -10.17
CA SER A 270 -0.06 11.41 -8.82
C SER A 270 0.70 12.53 -8.09
N PHE A 271 2.02 12.47 -8.06
CA PHE A 271 2.83 13.41 -7.29
C PHE A 271 2.73 14.86 -7.78
N PRO A 272 2.67 15.13 -9.10
CA PRO A 272 2.52 16.49 -9.59
C PRO A 272 1.20 17.18 -9.20
N ILE A 273 0.14 16.45 -8.83
CA ILE A 273 -1.13 17.04 -8.39
C ILE A 273 -0.88 18.02 -7.23
N PHE A 274 -0.11 17.59 -6.24
CA PHE A 274 0.14 18.38 -5.04
C PHE A 274 1.18 19.49 -5.24
N ALA A 275 2.08 19.33 -6.21
CA ALA A 275 3.15 20.29 -6.47
C ALA A 275 2.78 21.33 -7.53
N TRP A 276 2.08 20.92 -8.59
CA TRP A 276 1.95 21.72 -9.80
C TRP A 276 0.53 22.10 -10.19
N LEU A 277 -0.51 21.39 -9.73
CA LEU A 277 -1.88 21.68 -10.16
C LEU A 277 -2.32 23.11 -9.79
N ALA A 278 -2.09 23.53 -8.51
CA ALA A 278 -2.45 24.90 -8.11
C ALA A 278 -1.62 25.97 -8.82
N PRO A 279 -0.28 25.89 -8.91
CA PRO A 279 0.51 26.83 -9.70
C PRO A 279 0.02 26.97 -11.15
N ILE A 280 -0.23 25.85 -11.84
CA ILE A 280 -0.73 25.85 -13.24
C ILE A 280 -2.09 26.55 -13.33
N LEU A 281 -3.02 26.26 -12.42
CA LEU A 281 -4.34 26.89 -12.44
C LEU A 281 -4.27 28.40 -12.14
N ARG A 282 -3.35 28.83 -11.27
CA ARG A 282 -3.13 30.26 -10.99
C ARG A 282 -2.49 30.96 -12.17
N GLU A 283 -1.54 30.35 -12.88
CA GLU A 283 -0.95 30.89 -14.10
C GLU A 283 -2.01 31.06 -15.20
N ARG A 284 -3.03 30.19 -15.24
CA ARG A 284 -4.18 30.30 -16.12
C ARG A 284 -5.21 31.37 -15.71
N GLY A 285 -4.95 32.12 -14.64
CA GLY A 285 -5.80 33.22 -14.17
C GLY A 285 -6.79 32.88 -13.06
N MET A 286 -6.66 31.70 -12.42
CA MET A 286 -7.52 31.33 -11.28
C MET A 286 -7.01 32.01 -10.00
N ASP A 287 -7.94 32.46 -9.16
CA ASP A 287 -7.61 32.93 -7.82
C ASP A 287 -7.00 31.82 -6.95
N GLY A 288 -6.07 32.20 -6.06
CA GLY A 288 -5.35 31.25 -5.23
C GLY A 288 -6.24 30.43 -4.30
N THR A 289 -7.29 31.05 -3.73
CA THR A 289 -8.27 30.36 -2.89
C THR A 289 -9.07 29.33 -3.69
N ALA A 290 -9.54 29.72 -4.90
CA ALA A 290 -10.27 28.84 -5.79
C ALA A 290 -9.39 27.68 -6.25
N ALA A 291 -8.12 27.91 -6.60
CA ALA A 291 -7.17 26.84 -6.96
C ALA A 291 -6.95 25.85 -5.81
N GLY A 292 -6.88 26.35 -4.57
CA GLY A 292 -6.81 25.51 -3.37
C GLY A 292 -8.07 24.64 -3.18
N LEU A 293 -9.25 25.21 -3.38
CA LEU A 293 -10.51 24.46 -3.31
C LEU A 293 -10.65 23.41 -4.40
N VAL A 294 -10.13 23.67 -5.60
CA VAL A 294 -10.06 22.66 -6.68
C VAL A 294 -9.21 21.46 -6.27
N ILE A 295 -8.07 21.69 -5.60
CA ILE A 295 -7.26 20.58 -5.07
C ILE A 295 -8.02 19.83 -3.97
N ALA A 296 -8.70 20.53 -3.08
CA ALA A 296 -9.50 19.89 -2.02
C ALA A 296 -10.58 18.98 -2.60
N LEU A 297 -11.31 19.45 -3.63
CA LEU A 297 -12.27 18.63 -4.36
C LEU A 297 -11.61 17.42 -5.01
N ASN A 298 -10.47 17.63 -5.66
CA ASN A 298 -9.70 16.53 -6.27
C ASN A 298 -9.35 15.45 -5.25
N VAL A 299 -8.84 15.82 -4.06
CA VAL A 299 -8.51 14.87 -2.98
C VAL A 299 -9.76 14.13 -2.48
N LEU A 300 -10.89 14.82 -2.32
CA LEU A 300 -12.15 14.20 -1.91
C LEU A 300 -12.59 13.12 -2.90
N LEU A 301 -12.50 13.41 -4.21
CA LEU A 301 -12.83 12.45 -5.26
C LEU A 301 -11.79 11.31 -5.34
N GLN A 302 -10.52 11.59 -5.06
CA GLN A 302 -9.50 10.53 -4.90
C GLN A 302 -9.89 9.54 -3.81
N MET A 303 -10.35 10.03 -2.65
CA MET A 303 -10.81 9.18 -1.54
C MET A 303 -11.99 8.32 -1.98
N SER A 304 -12.97 8.91 -2.68
CA SER A 304 -14.14 8.19 -3.21
C SER A 304 -13.74 7.10 -4.21
N GLY A 305 -12.88 7.43 -5.17
CA GLY A 305 -12.36 6.47 -6.15
C GLY A 305 -11.54 5.35 -5.50
N SER A 306 -10.71 5.69 -4.52
CA SER A 306 -9.90 4.71 -3.77
C SER A 306 -10.75 3.70 -2.99
N LEU A 307 -11.92 4.11 -2.52
CA LEU A 307 -12.84 3.21 -1.81
C LEU A 307 -13.58 2.29 -2.78
N VAL A 308 -14.15 2.85 -3.84
CA VAL A 308 -15.07 2.15 -4.73
C VAL A 308 -14.35 1.19 -5.69
N ALA A 309 -13.23 1.62 -6.28
CA ALA A 309 -12.58 0.86 -7.34
C ALA A 309 -12.08 -0.53 -6.92
N PRO A 310 -11.47 -0.75 -5.74
CA PRO A 310 -11.11 -2.09 -5.28
C PRO A 310 -12.30 -2.99 -5.03
N ILE A 311 -13.42 -2.44 -4.51
CA ILE A 311 -14.65 -3.19 -4.28
C ILE A 311 -15.23 -3.68 -5.62
N LEU A 312 -15.19 -2.84 -6.65
CA LEU A 312 -15.60 -3.21 -8.00
C LEU A 312 -14.65 -4.23 -8.62
N ALA A 313 -13.33 -4.05 -8.44
CA ALA A 313 -12.30 -4.90 -9.02
C ALA A 313 -12.43 -6.37 -8.61
N VAL A 314 -12.81 -6.66 -7.36
CA VAL A 314 -12.96 -8.05 -6.89
C VAL A 314 -14.22 -8.74 -7.42
N ARG A 315 -15.20 -7.96 -7.92
CA ARG A 315 -16.45 -8.48 -8.47
C ARG A 315 -16.36 -8.86 -9.95
N ILE A 316 -15.34 -8.36 -10.65
CA ILE A 316 -15.14 -8.59 -12.08
C ILE A 316 -13.99 -9.58 -12.32
N ARG A 317 -14.14 -10.43 -13.34
CA ARG A 317 -13.16 -11.46 -13.66
C ARG A 317 -11.85 -10.90 -14.22
N SER A 318 -11.92 -9.83 -14.98
CA SER A 318 -10.76 -9.14 -15.58
C SER A 318 -10.82 -7.66 -15.22
N GLN A 319 -9.75 -7.14 -14.66
CA GLN A 319 -9.61 -5.75 -14.28
C GLN A 319 -9.02 -4.88 -15.41
N SER A 320 -8.76 -5.47 -16.59
CA SER A 320 -8.10 -4.79 -17.70
C SER A 320 -8.80 -3.50 -18.11
N LEU A 321 -10.12 -3.57 -18.36
CA LEU A 321 -10.91 -2.40 -18.76
C LEU A 321 -10.96 -1.36 -17.65
N LEU A 322 -11.16 -1.80 -16.39
CA LEU A 322 -11.23 -0.89 -15.24
C LEU A 322 -9.91 -0.14 -15.03
N ASN A 323 -8.77 -0.83 -15.08
CA ASN A 323 -7.47 -0.18 -14.95
C ASN A 323 -7.21 0.81 -16.09
N ALA A 324 -7.47 0.40 -17.33
CA ALA A 324 -7.25 1.24 -18.50
C ALA A 324 -8.16 2.47 -18.50
N SER A 325 -9.46 2.31 -18.19
CA SER A 325 -10.40 3.42 -18.14
C SER A 325 -10.06 4.43 -17.04
N MET A 326 -9.62 3.99 -15.85
CA MET A 326 -9.19 4.89 -14.79
C MET A 326 -7.89 5.61 -15.12
N ALA A 327 -6.96 4.95 -15.82
CA ALA A 327 -5.75 5.61 -16.31
C ALA A 327 -6.07 6.71 -17.33
N LEU A 328 -6.92 6.42 -18.31
CA LEU A 328 -7.35 7.40 -19.31
C LEU A 328 -8.16 8.54 -18.69
N LEU A 329 -9.05 8.23 -17.71
CA LEU A 329 -9.80 9.25 -16.99
C LEU A 329 -8.88 10.22 -16.25
N THR A 330 -7.81 9.70 -15.61
CA THR A 330 -6.78 10.51 -14.98
C THR A 330 -6.06 11.41 -15.98
N GLY A 331 -5.65 10.86 -17.14
CA GLY A 331 -5.00 11.63 -18.19
C GLY A 331 -5.88 12.71 -18.79
N ILE A 332 -7.13 12.37 -19.08
CA ILE A 332 -8.13 13.33 -19.58
C ILE A 332 -8.33 14.46 -18.54
N GLY A 333 -8.49 14.10 -17.27
CA GLY A 333 -8.61 15.08 -16.18
C GLY A 333 -7.40 16.02 -16.12
N TRP A 334 -6.16 15.50 -16.22
CA TRP A 334 -4.95 16.32 -16.28
C TRP A 334 -4.92 17.25 -17.50
N VAL A 335 -5.13 16.70 -18.69
CA VAL A 335 -5.11 17.48 -19.94
C VAL A 335 -6.13 18.61 -19.88
N LEU A 336 -7.36 18.32 -19.44
CA LEU A 336 -8.41 19.34 -19.34
C LEU A 336 -8.17 20.35 -18.21
N CYS A 337 -7.54 19.98 -17.10
CA CYS A 337 -7.09 20.93 -16.09
C CYS A 337 -6.02 21.88 -16.63
N ILE A 338 -5.18 21.43 -17.59
CA ILE A 338 -4.06 22.23 -18.13
C ILE A 338 -4.51 23.10 -19.31
N ILE A 339 -5.26 22.57 -20.28
CA ILE A 339 -5.60 23.29 -21.54
C ILE A 339 -7.10 23.42 -21.79
N GLY A 340 -7.97 22.77 -21.02
CA GLY A 340 -9.43 22.85 -21.18
C GLY A 340 -10.00 24.19 -20.72
N PRO A 341 -11.29 24.48 -20.99
CA PRO A 341 -11.96 25.69 -20.51
C PRO A 341 -11.89 25.82 -18.99
N LEU A 342 -11.53 27.02 -18.50
CA LEU A 342 -11.34 27.25 -17.07
C LEU A 342 -12.67 27.17 -16.27
N GLU A 343 -13.79 27.49 -16.93
CA GLU A 343 -15.14 27.36 -16.36
C GLU A 343 -15.47 25.92 -15.95
N GLY A 344 -14.91 24.95 -16.67
CA GLY A 344 -15.10 23.50 -16.40
C GLY A 344 -14.12 22.91 -15.41
N VAL A 345 -13.16 23.67 -14.86
CA VAL A 345 -12.04 23.14 -14.05
C VAL A 345 -12.48 22.30 -12.87
N TRP A 346 -13.61 22.61 -12.25
CA TRP A 346 -14.18 21.82 -11.16
C TRP A 346 -14.52 20.39 -11.58
N VAL A 347 -15.09 20.27 -12.79
CA VAL A 347 -15.40 18.95 -13.39
C VAL A 347 -14.11 18.23 -13.76
N TRP A 348 -13.16 18.92 -14.36
CA TRP A 348 -11.88 18.32 -14.75
C TRP A 348 -11.09 17.82 -13.55
N ALA A 349 -11.04 18.60 -12.49
CA ALA A 349 -10.41 18.21 -11.23
C ALA A 349 -11.14 17.04 -10.54
N ALA A 350 -12.47 16.99 -10.65
CA ALA A 350 -13.25 15.86 -10.14
C ALA A 350 -12.94 14.57 -10.91
N LEU A 351 -12.89 14.62 -12.25
CA LEU A 351 -12.51 13.48 -13.10
C LEU A 351 -11.07 13.02 -12.80
N LEU A 352 -10.14 13.97 -12.67
CA LEU A 352 -8.75 13.72 -12.30
C LEU A 352 -8.68 13.01 -10.95
N GLY A 353 -9.39 13.51 -9.94
CA GLY A 353 -9.39 12.95 -8.59
C GLY A 353 -9.97 11.54 -8.56
N LEU A 354 -11.15 11.34 -9.15
CA LEU A 354 -11.79 10.05 -9.21
C LEU A 354 -10.92 9.01 -9.93
N GLY A 355 -10.37 9.37 -11.09
CA GLY A 355 -9.48 8.51 -11.86
C GLY A 355 -8.22 8.17 -11.09
N GLN A 356 -7.54 9.17 -10.54
CA GLN A 356 -6.26 9.00 -9.83
C GLN A 356 -6.39 8.16 -8.55
N GLY A 357 -7.42 8.42 -7.75
CA GLY A 357 -7.68 7.64 -6.53
C GLY A 357 -8.01 6.19 -6.85
N SER A 358 -8.89 5.98 -7.84
CA SER A 358 -9.21 4.64 -8.33
C SER A 358 -7.96 3.90 -8.81
N LEU A 359 -7.15 4.54 -9.64
CA LEU A 359 -5.95 3.94 -10.24
C LEU A 359 -4.91 3.57 -9.20
N THR A 360 -4.68 4.42 -8.21
CA THR A 360 -3.78 4.14 -7.08
C THR A 360 -4.23 2.92 -6.30
N ALA A 361 -5.52 2.90 -5.93
CA ALA A 361 -6.08 1.79 -5.16
C ALA A 361 -6.11 0.47 -5.95
N LEU A 362 -6.39 0.55 -7.26
CA LEU A 362 -6.34 -0.61 -8.16
C LEU A 362 -4.91 -1.16 -8.28
N ALA A 363 -3.90 -0.33 -8.46
CA ALA A 363 -2.51 -0.77 -8.54
C ALA A 363 -2.10 -1.56 -7.28
N LEU A 364 -2.45 -1.05 -6.09
CA LEU A 364 -2.20 -1.74 -4.83
C LEU A 364 -3.05 -3.01 -4.66
N THR A 365 -4.29 -3.01 -5.14
CA THR A 365 -5.18 -4.17 -5.10
C THR A 365 -4.69 -5.29 -6.01
N MET A 366 -4.09 -4.95 -7.18
CA MET A 366 -3.50 -5.94 -8.08
C MET A 366 -2.42 -6.79 -7.39
N ILE A 367 -1.68 -6.25 -6.42
CA ILE A 367 -0.72 -7.02 -5.61
C ILE A 367 -1.42 -8.24 -4.99
N SER A 368 -2.54 -8.00 -4.31
CA SER A 368 -3.30 -9.05 -3.63
C SER A 368 -4.01 -10.00 -4.61
N LEU A 369 -4.55 -9.48 -5.71
CA LEU A 369 -5.32 -10.27 -6.69
C LEU A 369 -4.43 -11.11 -7.62
N ARG A 370 -3.21 -10.68 -7.92
CA ARG A 370 -2.30 -11.35 -8.87
C ARG A 370 -1.25 -12.21 -8.20
N SER A 371 -1.05 -12.11 -6.90
CA SER A 371 -0.11 -12.97 -6.17
C SER A 371 -0.79 -14.26 -5.73
N HIS A 372 -0.13 -15.40 -5.95
CA HIS A 372 -0.63 -16.70 -5.49
C HIS A 372 -0.59 -16.81 -3.96
N SER A 373 0.52 -16.38 -3.34
CA SER A 373 0.72 -16.46 -1.89
C SER A 373 0.92 -15.07 -1.26
N THR A 374 0.78 -15.00 0.06
CA THR A 374 1.08 -13.79 0.85
C THR A 374 2.56 -13.40 0.73
N HIS A 375 3.44 -14.39 0.68
CA HIS A 375 4.87 -14.17 0.49
C HIS A 375 5.17 -13.51 -0.86
N MET A 376 4.55 -13.99 -1.95
CA MET A 376 4.67 -13.38 -3.27
C MET A 376 4.08 -11.96 -3.27
N ALA A 377 2.92 -11.75 -2.65
CA ALA A 377 2.30 -10.42 -2.53
C ALA A 377 3.25 -9.42 -1.87
N LEU A 378 3.93 -9.82 -0.81
CA LEU A 378 4.89 -8.97 -0.10
C LEU A 378 6.11 -8.60 -0.98
N ARG A 379 6.65 -9.56 -1.73
CA ARG A 379 7.80 -9.33 -2.63
C ARG A 379 7.41 -8.45 -3.83
N VAL A 380 6.25 -8.70 -4.42
CA VAL A 380 5.69 -7.85 -5.50
C VAL A 380 5.41 -6.44 -4.99
N SER A 381 4.88 -6.30 -3.79
CA SER A 381 4.64 -5.01 -3.15
C SER A 381 5.93 -4.21 -2.99
N GLY A 382 7.00 -4.85 -2.49
CA GLY A 382 8.32 -4.22 -2.36
C GLY A 382 8.90 -3.77 -3.70
N MET A 383 8.85 -4.64 -4.74
CA MET A 383 9.30 -4.31 -6.09
C MET A 383 8.47 -3.17 -6.71
N MET A 384 7.16 -3.31 -6.68
CA MET A 384 6.23 -2.36 -7.29
C MET A 384 6.32 -0.98 -6.65
N GLN A 385 6.32 -0.90 -5.32
CA GLN A 385 6.36 0.39 -4.62
C GLN A 385 7.76 0.99 -4.62
N GLY A 386 8.83 0.16 -4.54
CA GLY A 386 10.20 0.62 -4.66
C GLY A 386 10.47 1.33 -5.98
N LEU A 387 10.22 0.64 -7.09
CA LEU A 387 10.39 1.20 -8.42
C LEU A 387 9.29 2.22 -8.76
N GLY A 388 8.05 1.94 -8.38
CA GLY A 388 6.89 2.77 -8.67
C GLY A 388 6.98 4.17 -8.07
N TYR A 389 7.32 4.28 -6.80
CA TYR A 389 7.50 5.58 -6.16
C TYR A 389 8.84 6.22 -6.50
N GLY A 390 9.92 5.42 -6.55
CA GLY A 390 11.26 5.92 -6.90
C GLY A 390 11.30 6.57 -8.27
N LEU A 391 10.90 5.84 -9.31
CA LEU A 391 10.85 6.35 -10.69
C LEU A 391 9.66 7.30 -10.91
N GLY A 392 8.53 7.06 -10.23
CA GLY A 392 7.33 7.91 -10.34
C GLY A 392 7.54 9.34 -9.86
N SER A 393 8.46 9.56 -8.90
CA SER A 393 8.84 10.92 -8.44
C SER A 393 9.42 11.79 -9.58
N ALA A 394 9.98 11.17 -10.63
CA ALA A 394 10.47 11.88 -11.81
C ALA A 394 9.36 12.71 -12.51
N GLY A 395 8.07 12.34 -12.37
CA GLY A 395 6.97 13.10 -12.93
C GLY A 395 6.95 14.56 -12.46
N THR A 396 7.16 14.79 -11.17
CA THR A 396 7.21 16.15 -10.60
C THR A 396 8.41 16.94 -11.11
N LEU A 397 9.57 16.29 -11.25
CA LEU A 397 10.79 16.92 -11.77
C LEU A 397 10.65 17.28 -13.25
N LEU A 398 10.09 16.37 -14.06
CA LEU A 398 9.86 16.60 -15.49
C LEU A 398 8.91 17.77 -15.74
N VAL A 399 7.82 17.87 -14.98
CA VAL A 399 6.92 19.04 -15.08
C VAL A 399 7.67 20.34 -14.80
N GLY A 400 8.46 20.39 -13.70
CA GLY A 400 9.24 21.58 -13.36
C GLY A 400 10.26 21.94 -14.43
N GLN A 401 10.98 20.95 -14.98
CA GLN A 401 11.94 21.18 -16.08
C GLN A 401 11.26 21.68 -17.36
N ILE A 402 10.13 21.10 -17.73
CA ILE A 402 9.37 21.53 -18.92
C ILE A 402 8.93 22.99 -18.76
N LEU A 403 8.30 23.32 -17.65
CA LEU A 403 7.83 24.68 -17.39
C LEU A 403 8.99 25.70 -17.38
N THR A 404 10.12 25.34 -16.77
CA THR A 404 11.30 26.23 -16.75
C THR A 404 11.94 26.40 -18.13
N ALA A 405 11.94 25.34 -18.94
CA ALA A 405 12.58 25.36 -20.25
C ALA A 405 11.71 25.99 -21.37
N THR A 406 10.40 25.83 -21.27
CA THR A 406 9.46 26.24 -22.34
C THR A 406 8.63 27.48 -22.00
N GLY A 407 8.40 27.75 -20.70
CA GLY A 407 7.44 28.76 -20.24
C GLY A 407 6.00 28.47 -20.68
N ASP A 408 5.68 27.24 -21.12
CA ASP A 408 4.38 26.83 -21.64
C ASP A 408 3.88 25.57 -20.94
N VAL A 409 2.58 25.54 -20.64
CA VAL A 409 1.91 24.39 -20.01
C VAL A 409 1.50 23.29 -21.01
N THR A 410 1.46 23.59 -22.31
CA THR A 410 1.02 22.64 -23.34
C THR A 410 1.89 21.38 -23.41
N PRO A 411 3.24 21.44 -23.33
CA PRO A 411 4.05 20.24 -23.30
C PRO A 411 3.82 19.39 -22.05
N VAL A 412 3.41 20.02 -20.92
CA VAL A 412 3.03 19.28 -19.69
C VAL A 412 1.75 18.46 -19.92
N ALA A 413 0.76 19.03 -20.63
CA ALA A 413 -0.44 18.29 -21.02
C ALA A 413 -0.10 17.09 -21.93
N THR A 414 0.83 17.27 -22.86
CA THR A 414 1.31 16.18 -23.73
C THR A 414 2.02 15.09 -22.93
N LEU A 415 2.86 15.46 -21.95
CA LEU A 415 3.50 14.51 -21.04
C LEU A 415 2.46 13.66 -20.31
N PHE A 416 1.41 14.28 -19.73
CA PHE A 416 0.39 13.52 -19.01
C PHE A 416 -0.51 12.68 -19.93
N ALA A 417 -0.80 13.15 -21.14
CA ALA A 417 -1.50 12.35 -22.16
C ALA A 417 -0.71 11.08 -22.51
N ALA A 418 0.59 11.21 -22.81
CA ALA A 418 1.47 10.08 -23.11
C ALA A 418 1.62 9.13 -21.91
N THR A 419 1.82 9.69 -20.71
CA THR A 419 1.94 8.91 -19.46
C THR A 419 0.67 8.13 -19.16
N SER A 420 -0.52 8.74 -19.36
CA SER A 420 -1.80 8.08 -19.13
C SER A 420 -2.05 6.94 -20.13
N LEU A 421 -1.68 7.14 -21.38
CA LEU A 421 -1.81 6.11 -22.43
C LEU A 421 -0.89 4.91 -22.10
N ALA A 422 0.36 5.17 -21.73
CA ALA A 422 1.28 4.11 -21.28
C ALA A 422 0.74 3.39 -20.04
N CYS A 423 0.24 4.15 -19.06
CA CYS A 423 -0.40 3.59 -17.86
C CYS A 423 -1.62 2.72 -18.22
N ALA A 424 -2.45 3.14 -19.18
CA ALA A 424 -3.60 2.39 -19.64
C ALA A 424 -3.20 1.06 -20.31
N VAL A 425 -2.15 1.06 -21.14
CA VAL A 425 -1.62 -0.16 -21.76
C VAL A 425 -1.13 -1.15 -20.69
N PHE A 426 -0.28 -0.71 -19.77
CA PHE A 426 0.24 -1.59 -18.72
C PHE A 426 -0.85 -1.97 -17.70
N GLY A 427 -1.79 -1.09 -17.43
CA GLY A 427 -2.97 -1.38 -16.61
C GLY A 427 -3.89 -2.44 -17.23
N TRP A 428 -4.09 -2.37 -18.55
CA TRP A 428 -4.80 -3.41 -19.30
C TRP A 428 -4.09 -4.75 -19.20
N LEU A 429 -2.78 -4.78 -19.41
CA LEU A 429 -1.98 -6.00 -19.35
C LEU A 429 -1.99 -6.62 -17.93
N ALA A 430 -1.80 -5.81 -16.88
CA ALA A 430 -1.83 -6.21 -15.49
C ALA A 430 -3.22 -6.71 -15.04
N GLY A 431 -4.28 -6.18 -15.65
CA GLY A 431 -5.66 -6.53 -15.35
C GLY A 431 -6.13 -7.87 -15.91
N ARG A 432 -5.34 -8.58 -16.73
CA ARG A 432 -5.69 -9.90 -17.25
C ARG A 432 -5.77 -10.94 -16.11
N PRO A 433 -6.68 -11.93 -16.18
CA PRO A 433 -6.88 -12.92 -15.12
C PRO A 433 -5.74 -13.98 -15.11
N ARG A 434 -4.54 -13.55 -14.81
CA ARG A 434 -3.34 -14.39 -14.70
C ARG A 434 -2.70 -14.17 -13.32
N LEU A 435 -2.17 -15.24 -12.72
CA LEU A 435 -1.46 -15.17 -11.44
C LEU A 435 0.06 -15.17 -11.67
N ILE A 436 0.77 -14.53 -10.78
CA ILE A 436 2.23 -14.62 -10.68
C ILE A 436 2.54 -15.99 -10.10
N GLN A 437 3.21 -16.84 -10.89
CA GLN A 437 3.61 -18.21 -10.50
C GLN A 437 4.83 -18.15 -9.58
N GLU A 438 4.89 -19.06 -8.61
CA GLU A 438 6.04 -19.29 -7.73
C GLU A 438 7.13 -20.10 -8.41
#